data_23cb8560b6440918619a41c8ee1dacc0
#
_entry.id   23cb8560b6440918619a41c8ee1dacc0
#
_cell.length_a   1.000
_cell.length_b   1.000
_cell.length_c   1.000
_cell.angle_alpha   90.00
_cell.angle_beta   90.00
_cell.angle_gamma   90.00
#
_symmetry.space_group_name_H-M   'P 1'
#
loop_
_entity.id
_entity.type
_entity.pdbx_description
1 polymer ?
#
loop_
_entity_poly.entity_id
_entity_poly.type
_entity_poly.pdbx_seq_one_letter_code
_entity_poly.pdbx_strand_id
1 'polypeptide(L)' 'SDPDIRAMVLEGLAELDKAFAACFRRAKEKGELPASADPAVLAQIASATIHTIAIRARAQTPRKELEAIVNGALDVMLGA' A
#
# COMPACT_ATOMS: atom_id res chain seq x y z
N SER A 1 -25.48 3.50 1.04
CA SER A 1 -24.50 4.49 0.63
C SER A 1 -24.74 4.93 -0.80
N ASP A 2 -24.31 6.13 -1.11
CA ASP A 2 -24.49 6.73 -2.42
C ASP A 2 -23.65 5.98 -3.45
N PRO A 3 -24.26 5.47 -4.57
CA PRO A 3 -23.51 4.78 -5.60
C PRO A 3 -22.39 5.61 -6.23
N ASP A 4 -22.59 6.92 -6.32
CA ASP A 4 -21.57 7.82 -6.90
C ASP A 4 -20.34 7.93 -5.98
N ILE A 5 -20.57 8.00 -4.66
CA ILE A 5 -19.47 8.03 -3.69
C ILE A 5 -18.72 6.70 -3.72
N ARG A 6 -19.44 5.59 -3.81
CA ARG A 6 -18.83 4.27 -3.90
C ARG A 6 -17.95 4.15 -5.14
N ALA A 7 -18.45 4.59 -6.29
CA ALA A 7 -17.70 4.58 -7.54
C ALA A 7 -16.42 5.41 -7.43
N MET A 8 -16.49 6.59 -6.83
CA MET A 8 -15.34 7.46 -6.62
C MET A 8 -14.28 6.80 -5.73
N VAL A 9 -14.71 6.13 -4.66
CA VAL A 9 -13.79 5.41 -3.77
C VAL A 9 -13.08 4.28 -4.51
N LEU A 10 -13.83 3.46 -5.26
CA LEU A 10 -13.27 2.35 -6.03
C LEU A 10 -12.29 2.85 -7.09
N GLU A 11 -12.62 3.94 -7.76
CA GLU A 11 -11.74 4.56 -8.76
C GLU A 11 -10.46 5.07 -8.13
N GLY A 12 -10.57 5.73 -6.96
CA GLY A 12 -9.41 6.20 -6.21
C GLY A 12 -8.49 5.07 -5.78
N LEU A 13 -9.06 3.94 -5.35
CA LEU A 13 -8.28 2.75 -5.00
C LEU A 13 -7.54 2.20 -6.22
N ALA A 14 -8.21 2.13 -7.36
CA ALA A 14 -7.59 1.62 -8.59
C ALA A 14 -6.41 2.50 -9.03
N GLU A 15 -6.55 3.82 -8.93
CA GLU A 15 -5.47 4.76 -9.27
C GLU A 15 -4.29 4.63 -8.32
N LEU A 16 -4.55 4.46 -7.02
CA LEU A 16 -3.50 4.24 -6.04
C LEU A 16 -2.74 2.94 -6.32
N ASP A 17 -3.45 1.87 -6.61
CA ASP A 17 -2.84 0.58 -6.96
C ASP A 17 -1.96 0.71 -8.21
N LYS A 18 -2.41 1.43 -9.23
CA LYS A 18 -1.63 1.66 -10.44
C LYS A 18 -0.33 2.41 -10.14
N ALA A 19 -0.41 3.46 -9.32
CA ALA A 19 0.77 4.25 -8.97
C ALA A 19 1.80 3.40 -8.22
N PHE A 20 1.37 2.62 -7.24
CA PHE A 20 2.26 1.71 -6.51
C PHE A 20 2.82 0.62 -7.42
N ALA A 21 1.99 0.02 -8.28
CA ALA A 21 2.45 -1.02 -9.20
C ALA A 21 3.53 -0.50 -10.13
N ALA A 22 3.40 0.73 -10.63
CA ALA A 22 4.42 1.34 -11.47
C ALA A 22 5.73 1.53 -10.71
N CYS A 23 5.67 1.98 -9.45
CA CYS A 23 6.85 2.13 -8.61
C CYS A 23 7.55 0.79 -8.36
N PHE A 24 6.78 -0.25 -8.03
CA PHE A 24 7.35 -1.57 -7.77
C PHE A 24 7.91 -2.22 -9.04
N ARG A 25 7.29 -2.00 -10.20
CA ARG A 25 7.85 -2.49 -11.46
C ARG A 25 9.20 -1.86 -11.74
N ARG A 26 9.34 -0.55 -11.54
CA ARG A 26 10.62 0.15 -11.72
C ARG A 26 11.69 -0.38 -10.76
N ALA A 27 11.32 -0.59 -9.50
CA ALA A 27 12.23 -1.13 -8.50
C ALA A 27 12.69 -2.54 -8.87
N LYS A 28 11.79 -3.38 -9.38
CA LYS A 28 12.12 -4.73 -9.83
C LYS A 28 13.07 -4.71 -11.02
N GLU A 29 12.82 -3.83 -11.99
CA GLU A 29 13.68 -3.67 -13.16
C GLU A 29 15.10 -3.22 -12.79
N LYS A 30 15.22 -2.43 -11.73
CA LYS A 30 16.51 -1.97 -11.21
C LYS A 30 17.22 -2.98 -10.31
N GLY A 31 16.61 -4.13 -10.06
CA GLY A 31 17.16 -5.16 -9.18
C GLY A 31 17.03 -4.84 -7.69
N GLU A 32 16.18 -3.89 -7.33
CA GLU A 32 15.99 -3.50 -5.93
C GLU A 32 15.01 -4.42 -5.18
N LEU A 33 14.30 -5.29 -5.90
CA LEU A 33 13.36 -6.25 -5.35
C LEU A 33 13.75 -7.67 -5.76
N PRO A 34 13.34 -8.70 -4.96
CA PRO A 34 13.56 -10.08 -5.36
C PRO A 34 12.93 -10.38 -6.73
N ALA A 35 13.55 -11.28 -7.50
CA ALA A 35 13.02 -11.66 -8.81
C ALA A 35 11.62 -12.24 -8.73
N SER A 36 11.27 -12.87 -7.60
CA SER A 36 9.94 -13.44 -7.36
C SER A 36 8.88 -12.42 -6.98
N ALA A 37 9.25 -11.14 -6.78
CA ALA A 37 8.30 -10.10 -6.38
C ALA A 37 7.29 -9.84 -7.48
N ASP A 38 6.01 -9.75 -7.11
CA ASP A 38 4.93 -9.39 -8.01
C ASP A 38 4.50 -7.95 -7.73
N PRO A 39 4.81 -7.01 -8.63
CA PRO A 39 4.48 -5.59 -8.41
C PRO A 39 3.00 -5.32 -8.16
N ALA A 40 2.11 -6.07 -8.82
CA ALA A 40 0.66 -5.88 -8.62
C ALA A 40 0.23 -6.28 -7.20
N VAL A 41 0.74 -7.39 -6.70
CA VAL A 41 0.45 -7.85 -5.33
C VAL A 41 1.05 -6.88 -4.30
N LEU A 42 2.30 -6.45 -4.51
CA LEU A 42 2.93 -5.48 -3.62
C LEU A 42 2.16 -4.16 -3.58
N ALA A 43 1.63 -3.72 -4.72
CA ALA A 43 0.80 -2.52 -4.78
C ALA A 43 -0.44 -2.64 -3.91
N GLN A 44 -1.10 -3.79 -3.94
CA GLN A 44 -2.28 -4.05 -3.11
C GLN A 44 -1.94 -4.07 -1.63
N ILE A 45 -0.80 -4.64 -1.26
CA ILE A 45 -0.33 -4.65 0.13
C ILE A 45 -0.02 -3.22 0.60
N ALA A 46 0.62 -2.42 -0.24
CA ALA A 46 0.91 -1.02 0.07
C ALA A 46 -0.37 -0.21 0.28
N SER A 47 -1.36 -0.38 -0.61
CA SER A 47 -2.65 0.29 -0.48
C SER A 47 -3.38 -0.13 0.79
N ALA A 48 -3.38 -1.43 1.10
CA ALA A 48 -3.99 -1.95 2.33
C ALA A 48 -3.33 -1.36 3.57
N THR A 49 -2.00 -1.20 3.55
CA THR A 49 -1.25 -0.60 4.65
C THR A 49 -1.69 0.85 4.87
N ILE A 50 -1.81 1.63 3.81
CA ILE A 50 -2.27 3.03 3.90
C ILE A 50 -3.67 3.09 4.49
N HIS A 51 -4.56 2.20 4.08
CA HIS A 51 -5.93 2.17 4.60
C HIS A 51 -5.99 1.84 6.08
N THR A 52 -5.24 0.84 6.53
CA THR A 52 -5.21 0.51 7.95
C THR A 52 -4.62 1.65 8.77
N ILE A 53 -3.59 2.33 8.27
CA ILE A 53 -3.00 3.51 8.94
C ILE A 53 -4.05 4.61 9.09
N ALA A 54 -4.80 4.91 8.04
CA ALA A 54 -5.82 5.96 8.07
C ALA A 54 -6.93 5.66 9.10
N ILE A 55 -7.41 4.42 9.10
CA ILE A 55 -8.46 3.98 10.03
C ILE A 55 -7.96 4.06 11.47
N ARG A 56 -6.75 3.55 11.74
CA ARG A 56 -6.17 3.54 13.09
C ARG A 56 -5.82 4.93 13.57
N ALA A 57 -5.39 5.83 12.69
CA ALA A 57 -5.14 7.23 13.02
C ALA A 57 -6.41 7.92 13.50
N ARG A 58 -7.55 7.65 12.85
CA ARG A 58 -8.85 8.17 13.29
C ARG A 58 -9.27 7.62 14.64
N ALA A 59 -8.87 6.41 14.97
CA ALA A 59 -9.10 5.78 16.26
C ALA A 59 -8.09 6.24 17.32
N GLN A 60 -7.23 7.20 16.98
CA GLN A 60 -6.22 7.78 17.87
C GLN A 60 -5.16 6.78 18.33
N THR A 61 -4.84 5.82 17.47
CA THR A 61 -3.73 4.90 17.70
C THR A 61 -2.43 5.69 17.85
N PRO A 62 -1.61 5.42 18.86
CA PRO A 62 -0.35 6.14 19.07
C PRO A 62 0.55 6.09 17.85
N ARG A 63 1.24 7.20 17.57
CA ARG A 63 2.11 7.33 16.40
C ARG A 63 3.17 6.23 16.33
N LYS A 64 3.72 5.84 17.46
CA LYS A 64 4.71 4.75 17.51
C LYS A 64 4.19 3.44 16.95
N GLU A 65 2.91 3.12 17.25
CA GLU A 65 2.29 1.91 16.71
C GLU A 65 2.06 2.02 15.20
N LEU A 66 1.66 3.21 14.73
CA LEU A 66 1.49 3.44 13.30
C LEU A 66 2.81 3.30 12.56
N GLU A 67 3.89 3.85 13.10
CA GLU A 67 5.23 3.73 12.53
C GLU A 67 5.69 2.27 12.49
N ALA A 68 5.39 1.49 13.53
CA ALA A 68 5.74 0.08 13.57
C ALA A 68 5.03 -0.71 12.47
N ILE A 69 3.76 -0.38 12.18
CA ILE A 69 3.00 -1.02 11.10
C ILE A 69 3.65 -0.69 9.75
N VAL A 70 3.99 0.57 9.51
CA VAL A 70 4.64 0.99 8.26
C VAL A 70 5.99 0.29 8.08
N ASN A 71 6.81 0.29 9.12
CA ASN A 71 8.13 -0.35 9.05
C ASN A 71 8.02 -1.86 8.83
N GLY A 72 7.09 -2.51 9.52
CA GLY A 72 6.83 -3.93 9.32
C GLY A 72 6.36 -4.26 7.91
N ALA A 73 5.46 -3.44 7.37
CA ALA A 73 4.99 -3.61 6.00
C ALA A 73 6.12 -3.45 4.98
N LEU A 74 6.97 -2.42 5.16
CA LEU A 74 8.12 -2.20 4.30
C LEU A 74 9.08 -3.38 4.35
N ASP A 75 9.37 -3.91 5.53
CA ASP A 75 10.25 -5.07 5.69
C ASP A 75 9.71 -6.28 4.92
N VAL A 76 8.42 -6.55 5.06
CA VAL A 76 7.78 -7.67 4.35
C VAL A 76 7.81 -7.45 2.83
N MET A 77 7.44 -6.26 2.37
CA MET A 77 7.35 -5.97 0.94
C MET A 77 8.71 -5.94 0.25
N LEU A 78 9.73 -5.45 0.93
CA LEU A 78 11.07 -5.33 0.35
C LEU A 78 11.94 -6.57 0.57
N GLY A 79 11.43 -7.57 1.28
CA GLY A 79 12.15 -8.81 1.52
C GLY A 79 13.30 -8.67 2.53
N ALA A 80 13.17 -7.67 3.39
CA ALA A 80 14.19 -7.42 4.41
C ALA A 80 14.00 -8.30 5.64
#